data_9625db3484dbcff6e448e396b66af2c3
#
_entry.id   9625db3484dbcff6e448e396b66af2c3
#
_cell.length_a   1.000
_cell.length_b   1.000
_cell.length_c   1.000
_cell.angle_alpha   90.00
_cell.angle_beta   90.00
_cell.angle_gamma   90.00
#
_symmetry.space_group_name_H-M   'P 1'
#
loop_
_entity.id
_entity.type
_entity.pdbx_description
1 polymer ?
#
loop_
_entity_poly.entity_id
_entity_poly.type
_entity_poly.pdbx_seq_one_letter_code
_entity_poly.pdbx_strand_id
1 'polypeptide(L)'
;MRYEYRYLMVSAAALAATVTTVPVNADPDLQRRIADPSQWAAQAGDYANHRYSELNQINASNVGKLQVAWTLSTGVLRGHEGSPLVIGDTMYVHTPFPNNVFAVNLKDQTFKWKYEPKQDVNVVPVMCCDTVNRGLAYGDGKIFLQQADTTLVALDANTGKVVWTAKNGDPKIGETNTNAPHVFKDKVLTGISGGEFGVRGRVIAYDIKTGKKAWTGWSVGPDSDLIVDPNKTMTWTNGKMAPIGKDSSLKTWEGEQWKLGGGTTWGWYSYDPKLNLVYYGSGNPGTWNPSQRPGDNKWSMTIFARDLDTGMAKWVYQMTPHDEWDFDGVNETPLVDIDVKGKKVPALVHFDRNGFAYTLNRETGELLVAQKYDPKVNWSTGVDMKTGRPVVDKRFSPATTGPDVNVKDICPAALGTKDQQPVSFDRKSGLFMVPTNHVCMTYEPFQVEYTAGQPYVGATLTMFPAPGSHGGMGNFIAWDAGTGKIVWSKPERFSVWSGALTTAGDIVFYGTLEGYIKAVSPKDGKELWKFKTPSGIIGNVFTYQYGGKQYVGVYSGIGGWAGIGMAAGLTESTEGLGAVGGYKDLAKYTTLGGSLFVFALPDSGGTPTAMN
;
A
#
# COMPACT_ATOMS: atom_id res chain seq x y z
N MET A 1 -32.15 67.01 -59.42
CA MET A 1 -32.23 65.57 -59.17
C MET A 1 -31.09 65.16 -58.26
N ARG A 2 -31.36 64.93 -56.99
CA ARG A 2 -30.37 64.41 -55.99
C ARG A 2 -30.63 62.94 -55.82
N TYR A 3 -29.62 62.11 -56.05
CA TYR A 3 -29.65 60.69 -55.73
C TYR A 3 -29.03 60.46 -54.33
N GLU A 4 -29.80 59.94 -53.39
CA GLU A 4 -29.33 59.48 -52.10
C GLU A 4 -28.86 58.01 -52.20
N TYR A 5 -27.62 57.73 -51.85
CA TYR A 5 -27.09 56.35 -51.64
C TYR A 5 -27.30 55.94 -50.18
N ARG A 6 -28.14 54.89 -49.96
CA ARG A 6 -28.24 54.21 -48.70
C ARG A 6 -27.17 53.12 -48.63
N TYR A 7 -26.28 53.25 -47.69
CA TYR A 7 -25.35 52.16 -47.28
C TYR A 7 -26.05 51.17 -46.38
N LEU A 8 -26.16 49.90 -46.82
CA LEU A 8 -26.50 48.76 -45.96
C LEU A 8 -25.23 48.32 -45.22
N MET A 9 -25.24 48.48 -43.92
CA MET A 9 -24.22 47.83 -43.05
C MET A 9 -24.66 46.39 -42.80
N VAL A 10 -23.88 45.44 -43.30
CA VAL A 10 -24.00 44.02 -42.93
C VAL A 10 -23.14 43.79 -41.70
N SER A 11 -23.77 43.58 -40.57
CA SER A 11 -23.08 43.19 -39.34
C SER A 11 -22.71 41.71 -39.41
N ALA A 12 -21.42 41.41 -39.58
CA ALA A 12 -20.90 40.05 -39.43
C ALA A 12 -20.79 39.73 -37.94
N ALA A 13 -21.71 38.91 -37.41
CA ALA A 13 -21.59 38.32 -36.07
C ALA A 13 -20.53 37.19 -36.12
N ALA A 14 -19.35 37.47 -35.59
CA ALA A 14 -18.35 36.45 -35.36
C ALA A 14 -18.83 35.50 -34.20
N LEU A 15 -19.24 34.29 -34.54
CA LEU A 15 -19.40 33.22 -33.54
C LEU A 15 -18.00 32.83 -33.04
N ALA A 16 -17.65 33.28 -31.84
CA ALA A 16 -16.52 32.75 -31.09
C ALA A 16 -16.90 31.33 -30.63
N ALA A 17 -16.43 30.30 -31.32
CA ALA A 17 -16.48 28.94 -30.83
C ALA A 17 -15.53 28.85 -29.64
N THR A 18 -16.08 28.86 -28.40
CA THR A 18 -15.36 28.46 -27.21
C THR A 18 -15.04 26.98 -27.36
N VAL A 19 -13.82 26.66 -27.74
CA VAL A 19 -13.27 25.32 -27.62
C VAL A 19 -13.13 25.09 -26.12
N THR A 20 -14.16 24.47 -25.51
CA THR A 20 -14.03 23.86 -24.20
C THR A 20 -13.06 22.70 -24.38
N THR A 21 -11.82 22.87 -23.95
CA THR A 21 -10.88 21.77 -23.77
C THR A 21 -11.48 20.88 -22.70
N VAL A 22 -12.18 19.83 -23.12
CA VAL A 22 -12.51 18.71 -22.25
C VAL A 22 -11.17 18.18 -21.77
N PRO A 23 -10.90 18.12 -20.46
CA PRO A 23 -9.66 17.53 -19.97
C PRO A 23 -9.56 16.12 -20.56
N VAL A 24 -8.40 15.80 -21.13
CA VAL A 24 -8.10 14.45 -21.68
C VAL A 24 -8.29 13.48 -20.52
N ASN A 25 -9.42 12.80 -20.56
CA ASN A 25 -9.92 12.03 -19.43
C ASN A 25 -9.11 10.75 -19.24
N ALA A 26 -8.86 10.44 -17.98
CA ALA A 26 -8.68 9.12 -17.42
C ALA A 26 -9.39 8.04 -18.26
N ASP A 27 -8.85 6.82 -18.31
CA ASP A 27 -9.54 5.70 -18.93
C ASP A 27 -11.04 5.71 -18.54
N PRO A 28 -11.96 6.12 -19.46
CA PRO A 28 -13.37 6.29 -19.10
C PRO A 28 -14.03 4.99 -18.69
N ASP A 29 -13.48 3.85 -19.15
CA ASP A 29 -13.98 2.53 -18.77
C ASP A 29 -13.61 2.21 -17.33
N LEU A 30 -12.37 2.41 -16.91
CA LEU A 30 -11.96 2.19 -15.53
C LEU A 30 -12.72 3.11 -14.55
N GLN A 31 -12.90 4.38 -14.88
CA GLN A 31 -13.67 5.30 -14.03
C GLN A 31 -15.11 4.85 -13.84
N ARG A 32 -15.78 4.42 -14.92
CA ARG A 32 -17.14 3.89 -14.85
C ARG A 32 -17.21 2.65 -13.98
N ARG A 33 -16.22 1.75 -14.08
CA ARG A 33 -16.15 0.52 -13.28
C ARG A 33 -15.86 0.78 -11.81
N ILE A 34 -15.01 1.75 -11.49
CA ILE A 34 -14.76 2.20 -10.11
C ILE A 34 -16.03 2.82 -9.50
N ALA A 35 -16.82 3.53 -10.30
CA ALA A 35 -18.09 4.13 -9.86
C ALA A 35 -19.22 3.11 -9.70
N ASP A 36 -19.09 1.91 -10.25
CA ASP A 36 -20.05 0.83 -10.15
C ASP A 36 -19.78 -0.03 -8.89
N PRO A 37 -20.58 0.07 -7.84
CA PRO A 37 -20.35 -0.64 -6.59
C PRO A 37 -20.45 -2.17 -6.72
N SER A 38 -21.03 -2.69 -7.83
CA SER A 38 -21.08 -4.12 -8.09
C SER A 38 -19.71 -4.71 -8.44
N GLN A 39 -18.73 -3.89 -8.78
CA GLN A 39 -17.38 -4.29 -9.20
C GLN A 39 -16.34 -3.97 -8.14
N TRP A 40 -15.15 -4.57 -8.26
CA TRP A 40 -13.95 -4.26 -7.49
C TRP A 40 -12.80 -4.04 -8.47
N ALA A 41 -12.83 -2.88 -9.15
CA ALA A 41 -12.01 -2.63 -10.34
C ALA A 41 -10.61 -2.06 -10.04
N ALA A 42 -10.33 -1.72 -8.78
CA ALA A 42 -9.03 -1.27 -8.30
C ALA A 42 -8.72 -1.94 -6.95
N GLN A 43 -7.45 -2.03 -6.55
CA GLN A 43 -7.02 -2.71 -5.32
C GLN A 43 -7.65 -2.12 -4.06
N ALA A 44 -7.93 -0.83 -4.04
CA ALA A 44 -8.60 -0.16 -2.93
C ALA A 44 -10.09 0.15 -3.20
N GLY A 45 -10.64 -0.32 -4.30
CA GLY A 45 -12.00 -0.01 -4.76
C GLY A 45 -12.11 1.36 -5.44
N ASP A 46 -11.24 2.32 -5.09
CA ASP A 46 -11.20 3.66 -5.67
C ASP A 46 -9.75 4.20 -5.81
N TYR A 47 -9.61 5.40 -6.38
CA TYR A 47 -8.32 6.09 -6.50
C TYR A 47 -7.81 6.72 -5.20
N ALA A 48 -8.69 6.89 -4.23
CA ALA A 48 -8.41 7.57 -2.97
C ALA A 48 -7.99 6.63 -1.84
N ASN A 49 -7.86 5.34 -2.10
CA ASN A 49 -7.51 4.31 -1.13
C ASN A 49 -8.48 4.21 0.05
N HIS A 50 -9.79 4.40 -0.18
CA HIS A 50 -10.79 4.33 0.91
C HIS A 50 -11.09 2.91 1.36
N ARG A 51 -11.01 1.92 0.48
CA ARG A 51 -11.45 0.53 0.75
C ARG A 51 -12.85 0.50 1.37
N TYR A 52 -13.73 1.27 0.75
CA TYR A 52 -15.14 1.39 1.11
C TYR A 52 -16.04 0.92 -0.04
N SER A 53 -17.11 0.20 0.29
CA SER A 53 -18.11 -0.23 -0.67
C SER A 53 -19.50 0.30 -0.31
N GLU A 54 -20.22 0.81 -1.30
CA GLU A 54 -21.64 1.24 -1.16
C GLU A 54 -22.62 0.04 -1.06
N LEU A 55 -22.15 -1.19 -1.24
CA LEU A 55 -22.99 -2.39 -1.09
C LEU A 55 -23.42 -2.58 0.36
N ASN A 56 -24.71 -2.90 0.56
CA ASN A 56 -25.33 -3.01 1.89
C ASN A 56 -26.30 -4.21 2.04
N GLN A 57 -26.36 -5.09 1.04
CA GLN A 57 -27.19 -6.31 1.16
C GLN A 57 -26.72 -7.18 2.34
N ILE A 58 -25.37 -7.29 2.51
CA ILE A 58 -24.75 -7.83 3.72
C ILE A 58 -24.62 -6.66 4.69
N ASN A 59 -25.25 -6.77 5.87
CA ASN A 59 -25.28 -5.69 6.85
C ASN A 59 -25.21 -6.22 8.29
N ALA A 60 -25.09 -5.33 9.26
CA ALA A 60 -24.93 -5.68 10.67
C ALA A 60 -26.01 -6.62 11.23
N SER A 61 -27.24 -6.61 10.67
CA SER A 61 -28.34 -7.45 11.12
C SER A 61 -28.32 -8.87 10.57
N ASN A 62 -27.63 -9.12 9.46
CA ASN A 62 -27.65 -10.40 8.75
C ASN A 62 -26.27 -11.04 8.53
N VAL A 63 -25.18 -10.32 8.79
CA VAL A 63 -23.81 -10.81 8.59
C VAL A 63 -23.51 -12.12 9.33
N GLY A 64 -24.18 -12.35 10.45
CA GLY A 64 -24.09 -13.61 11.21
C GLY A 64 -24.56 -14.86 10.42
N LYS A 65 -25.22 -14.67 9.28
CA LYS A 65 -25.70 -15.75 8.40
C LYS A 65 -24.76 -16.01 7.22
N LEU A 66 -23.63 -15.29 7.11
CA LEU A 66 -22.67 -15.52 6.04
C LEU A 66 -22.15 -16.95 6.04
N GLN A 67 -22.12 -17.53 4.86
CA GLN A 67 -21.55 -18.87 4.62
C GLN A 67 -20.63 -18.83 3.40
N VAL A 68 -19.76 -19.83 3.27
CA VAL A 68 -18.92 -20.02 2.08
C VAL A 68 -19.84 -20.28 0.88
N ALA A 69 -19.72 -19.42 -0.12
CA ALA A 69 -20.42 -19.59 -1.40
C ALA A 69 -19.60 -20.47 -2.35
N TRP A 70 -18.31 -20.22 -2.45
CA TRP A 70 -17.38 -21.02 -3.22
C TRP A 70 -15.93 -20.74 -2.81
N THR A 71 -15.01 -21.60 -3.23
CA THR A 71 -13.57 -21.48 -2.99
C THR A 71 -12.79 -21.78 -4.25
N LEU A 72 -11.56 -21.25 -4.34
CA LEU A 72 -10.63 -21.53 -5.41
C LEU A 72 -9.24 -21.78 -4.82
N SER A 73 -8.62 -22.94 -5.12
CA SER A 73 -7.22 -23.16 -4.82
C SER A 73 -6.33 -22.46 -5.86
N THR A 74 -5.34 -21.70 -5.39
CA THR A 74 -4.37 -21.02 -6.26
C THR A 74 -3.22 -21.95 -6.68
N GLY A 75 -3.04 -23.08 -5.98
CA GLY A 75 -1.94 -24.01 -6.20
C GLY A 75 -0.58 -23.53 -5.68
N VAL A 76 -0.53 -22.42 -4.93
CA VAL A 76 0.70 -21.82 -4.40
C VAL A 76 0.63 -21.74 -2.88
N LEU A 77 1.59 -22.35 -2.17
CA LEU A 77 1.66 -22.37 -0.70
C LEU A 77 2.63 -21.30 -0.17
N ARG A 78 2.32 -20.03 -0.44
CA ARG A 78 3.07 -18.84 -0.03
C ARG A 78 2.12 -17.74 0.40
N GLY A 79 2.65 -16.63 0.90
CA GLY A 79 1.87 -15.49 1.37
C GLY A 79 1.03 -14.83 0.27
N HIS A 80 -0.29 -14.85 0.42
CA HIS A 80 -1.25 -14.22 -0.51
C HIS A 80 -1.66 -12.86 0.00
N GLU A 81 -0.97 -11.81 -0.44
CA GLU A 81 -1.31 -10.41 -0.19
C GLU A 81 -2.25 -9.85 -1.29
N GLY A 82 -2.77 -8.64 -1.09
CA GLY A 82 -3.67 -8.01 -2.05
C GLY A 82 -5.07 -8.64 -2.12
N SER A 83 -5.78 -8.35 -3.18
CA SER A 83 -7.11 -8.90 -3.47
C SER A 83 -7.30 -9.13 -4.97
N PRO A 84 -8.19 -10.05 -5.40
CA PRO A 84 -8.62 -10.13 -6.79
C PRO A 84 -9.25 -8.82 -7.28
N LEU A 85 -9.30 -8.63 -8.59
CA LEU A 85 -10.16 -7.64 -9.23
C LEU A 85 -11.44 -8.29 -9.74
N VAL A 86 -12.54 -7.56 -9.71
CA VAL A 86 -13.82 -8.00 -10.30
C VAL A 86 -14.26 -6.97 -11.33
N ILE A 87 -14.33 -7.41 -12.60
CA ILE A 87 -14.66 -6.59 -13.76
C ILE A 87 -15.80 -7.27 -14.52
N GLY A 88 -17.00 -6.73 -14.44
CA GLY A 88 -18.17 -7.34 -15.06
C GLY A 88 -18.47 -8.74 -14.52
N ASP A 89 -18.42 -9.74 -15.38
CA ASP A 89 -18.66 -11.16 -15.05
C ASP A 89 -17.37 -11.96 -14.75
N THR A 90 -16.23 -11.29 -14.60
CA THR A 90 -14.92 -11.93 -14.48
C THR A 90 -14.19 -11.48 -13.21
N MET A 91 -13.69 -12.45 -12.46
CA MET A 91 -12.75 -12.22 -11.37
C MET A 91 -11.33 -12.57 -11.83
N TYR A 92 -10.40 -11.64 -11.63
CA TYR A 92 -8.98 -11.84 -11.93
C TYR A 92 -8.24 -12.11 -10.63
N VAL A 93 -7.80 -13.35 -10.49
CA VAL A 93 -7.11 -13.89 -9.31
C VAL A 93 -5.61 -13.95 -9.61
N HIS A 94 -4.78 -13.38 -8.74
CA HIS A 94 -3.31 -13.46 -8.84
C HIS A 94 -2.73 -14.35 -7.75
N THR A 95 -1.49 -14.78 -7.95
CA THR A 95 -0.74 -15.55 -6.94
C THR A 95 0.56 -14.84 -6.56
N PRO A 96 1.14 -15.14 -5.38
CA PRO A 96 2.56 -14.86 -5.15
C PRO A 96 3.41 -15.55 -6.24
N PHE A 97 4.75 -15.44 -6.17
CA PHE A 97 5.60 -16.17 -7.15
C PHE A 97 5.09 -17.62 -7.32
N PRO A 98 4.90 -18.09 -8.55
CA PRO A 98 5.40 -17.59 -9.84
C PRO A 98 4.53 -16.52 -10.52
N ASN A 99 3.60 -15.86 -9.82
CA ASN A 99 2.76 -14.78 -10.31
C ASN A 99 1.75 -15.21 -11.40
N ASN A 100 1.07 -16.32 -11.16
CA ASN A 100 0.00 -16.76 -12.04
C ASN A 100 -1.19 -15.80 -11.98
N VAL A 101 -1.91 -15.68 -13.10
CA VAL A 101 -3.18 -14.95 -13.17
C VAL A 101 -4.26 -15.85 -13.75
N PHE A 102 -5.39 -15.91 -13.06
CA PHE A 102 -6.56 -16.69 -13.49
C PHE A 102 -7.74 -15.74 -13.72
N ALA A 103 -8.33 -15.79 -14.91
CA ALA A 103 -9.63 -15.15 -15.16
C ALA A 103 -10.74 -16.15 -14.91
N VAL A 104 -11.52 -15.92 -13.87
CA VAL A 104 -12.58 -16.82 -13.38
C VAL A 104 -13.94 -16.25 -13.76
N ASN A 105 -14.79 -17.05 -14.40
CA ASN A 105 -16.17 -16.70 -14.70
C ASN A 105 -17.00 -16.72 -13.40
N LEU A 106 -17.64 -15.63 -13.05
CA LEU A 106 -18.44 -15.52 -11.82
C LEU A 106 -19.72 -16.36 -11.83
N LYS A 107 -20.20 -16.78 -13.01
CA LYS A 107 -21.43 -17.57 -13.16
C LYS A 107 -21.27 -19.01 -12.66
N ASP A 108 -20.13 -19.63 -13.03
CA ASP A 108 -19.91 -21.07 -12.84
C ASP A 108 -18.51 -21.43 -12.30
N GLN A 109 -17.70 -20.42 -11.99
CA GLN A 109 -16.35 -20.51 -11.46
C GLN A 109 -15.35 -21.24 -12.39
N THR A 110 -15.69 -21.40 -13.68
CA THR A 110 -14.76 -21.93 -14.68
C THR A 110 -13.69 -20.90 -15.05
N PHE A 111 -12.53 -21.39 -15.50
CA PHE A 111 -11.46 -20.52 -15.98
C PHE A 111 -11.75 -20.08 -17.42
N LYS A 112 -11.86 -18.76 -17.65
CA LYS A 112 -11.90 -18.18 -18.99
C LYS A 112 -10.53 -18.28 -19.67
N TRP A 113 -9.48 -18.00 -18.90
CA TRP A 113 -8.08 -18.16 -19.30
C TRP A 113 -7.16 -18.21 -18.07
N LYS A 114 -5.92 -18.67 -18.30
CA LYS A 114 -4.84 -18.67 -17.32
C LYS A 114 -3.59 -18.08 -17.96
N TYR A 115 -2.85 -17.30 -17.19
CA TYR A 115 -1.52 -16.84 -17.53
C TYR A 115 -0.54 -17.38 -16.48
N GLU A 116 0.42 -18.17 -16.92
CA GLU A 116 1.40 -18.87 -16.07
C GLU A 116 2.79 -18.49 -16.57
N PRO A 117 3.39 -17.40 -16.08
CA PRO A 117 4.68 -16.91 -16.54
C PRO A 117 5.80 -17.87 -16.16
N LYS A 118 6.78 -17.99 -17.05
CA LYS A 118 8.04 -18.70 -16.78
C LYS A 118 9.07 -17.69 -16.32
N GLN A 119 9.33 -17.66 -15.02
CA GLN A 119 10.34 -16.80 -14.40
C GLN A 119 11.54 -17.64 -13.94
N ASP A 120 12.73 -17.02 -13.87
CA ASP A 120 13.90 -17.63 -13.27
C ASP A 120 13.69 -17.74 -11.75
N VAL A 121 13.78 -18.96 -11.23
CA VAL A 121 13.64 -19.22 -9.78
C VAL A 121 14.73 -18.54 -8.93
N ASN A 122 15.84 -18.14 -9.55
CA ASN A 122 16.90 -17.40 -8.88
C ASN A 122 16.49 -15.97 -8.46
N VAL A 123 15.31 -15.49 -8.84
CA VAL A 123 14.73 -14.27 -8.27
C VAL A 123 14.29 -14.45 -6.81
N VAL A 124 13.92 -15.66 -6.40
CA VAL A 124 13.39 -15.93 -5.05
C VAL A 124 14.37 -15.54 -3.94
N PRO A 125 15.68 -15.92 -3.98
CA PRO A 125 16.64 -15.54 -2.95
C PRO A 125 16.85 -14.04 -2.77
N VAL A 126 16.54 -13.22 -3.77
CA VAL A 126 16.67 -11.75 -3.70
C VAL A 126 15.32 -11.04 -3.45
N MET A 127 14.26 -11.79 -3.17
CA MET A 127 13.01 -11.24 -2.68
C MET A 127 13.05 -11.19 -1.15
N CYS A 128 13.04 -9.99 -0.57
CA CYS A 128 12.87 -9.85 0.87
C CYS A 128 11.48 -10.31 1.31
N CYS A 129 11.42 -10.90 2.50
CA CYS A 129 10.19 -10.95 3.29
C CYS A 129 9.06 -11.78 2.65
N ASP A 130 9.38 -12.89 1.96
CA ASP A 130 8.52 -13.78 1.18
C ASP A 130 8.29 -13.32 -0.27
N THR A 131 7.77 -14.23 -1.07
CA THR A 131 7.56 -14.09 -2.52
C THR A 131 6.19 -13.51 -2.87
N VAL A 132 5.69 -12.59 -2.06
CA VAL A 132 4.35 -12.01 -2.17
C VAL A 132 4.13 -11.20 -3.45
N ASN A 133 2.88 -11.05 -3.84
CA ASN A 133 2.42 -10.12 -4.86
C ASN A 133 1.16 -9.42 -4.35
N ARG A 134 1.11 -8.08 -4.45
CA ARG A 134 0.05 -7.26 -3.86
C ARG A 134 -1.13 -6.99 -4.79
N GLY A 135 -1.10 -7.53 -6.03
CA GLY A 135 -2.28 -7.51 -6.87
C GLY A 135 -2.07 -7.08 -8.31
N LEU A 136 -3.19 -6.93 -8.98
CA LEU A 136 -3.32 -6.57 -10.37
C LEU A 136 -3.87 -5.14 -10.50
N ALA A 137 -3.74 -4.57 -11.69
CA ALA A 137 -4.49 -3.38 -12.09
C ALA A 137 -5.27 -3.65 -13.38
N TYR A 138 -6.33 -2.89 -13.60
CA TYR A 138 -7.12 -2.91 -14.82
C TYR A 138 -7.13 -1.51 -15.49
N GLY A 139 -7.14 -1.47 -16.80
CA GLY A 139 -7.32 -0.27 -17.59
C GLY A 139 -7.17 -0.54 -19.09
N ASP A 140 -7.85 0.24 -19.92
CA ASP A 140 -7.80 0.15 -21.40
C ASP A 140 -7.99 -1.31 -21.91
N GLY A 141 -8.91 -2.08 -21.27
CA GLY A 141 -9.18 -3.47 -21.64
C GLY A 141 -8.05 -4.46 -21.30
N LYS A 142 -7.12 -4.08 -20.44
CA LYS A 142 -5.95 -4.89 -20.06
C LYS A 142 -5.90 -5.15 -18.56
N ILE A 143 -5.30 -6.28 -18.20
CA ILE A 143 -4.88 -6.61 -16.83
C ILE A 143 -3.36 -6.43 -16.76
N PHE A 144 -2.92 -5.66 -15.79
CA PHE A 144 -1.50 -5.41 -15.53
C PHE A 144 -1.03 -6.21 -14.34
N LEU A 145 0.08 -6.92 -14.52
CA LEU A 145 0.77 -7.71 -13.52
C LEU A 145 2.21 -7.24 -13.42
N GLN A 146 2.66 -6.95 -12.21
CA GLN A 146 4.09 -6.76 -11.92
C GLN A 146 4.66 -8.09 -11.44
N GLN A 147 5.55 -8.69 -12.23
CA GLN A 147 6.21 -9.95 -11.88
C GLN A 147 7.39 -9.72 -10.93
N ALA A 148 7.74 -10.75 -10.16
CA ALA A 148 8.86 -10.74 -9.23
C ALA A 148 10.19 -10.40 -9.91
N ASP A 149 10.41 -10.88 -11.14
CA ASP A 149 11.60 -10.65 -11.95
C ASP A 149 11.69 -9.23 -12.55
N THR A 150 10.87 -8.30 -12.08
CA THR A 150 10.75 -6.90 -12.53
C THR A 150 10.12 -6.69 -13.91
N THR A 151 9.47 -7.69 -14.49
CA THR A 151 8.71 -7.56 -15.73
C THR A 151 7.29 -7.07 -15.43
N LEU A 152 6.95 -5.88 -15.92
CA LEU A 152 5.56 -5.41 -15.99
C LEU A 152 4.91 -5.99 -17.25
N VAL A 153 3.79 -6.70 -17.07
CA VAL A 153 3.07 -7.37 -18.16
C VAL A 153 1.69 -6.78 -18.31
N ALA A 154 1.30 -6.48 -19.55
CA ALA A 154 -0.08 -6.14 -19.92
C ALA A 154 -0.71 -7.34 -20.63
N LEU A 155 -1.77 -7.87 -20.05
CA LEU A 155 -2.56 -8.97 -20.61
C LEU A 155 -3.87 -8.42 -21.18
N ASP A 156 -4.29 -8.87 -22.35
CA ASP A 156 -5.65 -8.62 -22.84
C ASP A 156 -6.65 -9.23 -21.84
N ALA A 157 -7.56 -8.43 -21.31
CA ALA A 157 -8.47 -8.85 -20.24
C ALA A 157 -9.41 -10.00 -20.64
N ASN A 158 -9.75 -10.11 -21.93
CA ASN A 158 -10.67 -11.15 -22.40
C ASN A 158 -9.97 -12.48 -22.71
N THR A 159 -8.72 -12.43 -23.16
CA THR A 159 -8.03 -13.61 -23.70
C THR A 159 -6.81 -14.05 -22.91
N GLY A 160 -6.28 -13.22 -22.00
CA GLY A 160 -5.05 -13.48 -21.25
C GLY A 160 -3.76 -13.42 -22.10
N LYS A 161 -3.86 -13.02 -23.38
CA LYS A 161 -2.68 -12.87 -24.23
C LYS A 161 -1.86 -11.66 -23.84
N VAL A 162 -0.53 -11.80 -23.87
CA VAL A 162 0.38 -10.69 -23.65
C VAL A 162 0.24 -9.66 -24.77
N VAL A 163 -0.06 -8.41 -24.40
CA VAL A 163 -0.14 -7.27 -25.33
C VAL A 163 1.21 -6.57 -25.43
N TRP A 164 1.83 -6.30 -24.28
CA TRP A 164 3.18 -5.74 -24.19
C TRP A 164 3.82 -6.11 -22.83
N THR A 165 5.14 -5.97 -22.77
CA THR A 165 5.91 -6.10 -21.55
C THR A 165 6.92 -4.96 -21.43
N ALA A 166 7.27 -4.61 -20.19
CA ALA A 166 8.33 -3.65 -19.89
C ALA A 166 9.17 -4.14 -18.71
N LYS A 167 10.49 -4.09 -18.86
CA LYS A 167 11.43 -4.44 -17.78
C LYS A 167 11.75 -3.19 -16.97
N ASN A 168 11.61 -3.23 -15.64
CA ASN A 168 11.87 -2.07 -14.80
C ASN A 168 13.04 -2.24 -13.82
N GLY A 169 13.72 -3.38 -13.84
CA GLY A 169 14.86 -3.66 -12.98
C GLY A 169 15.66 -4.90 -13.38
N ASP A 170 16.68 -5.22 -12.58
CA ASP A 170 17.54 -6.38 -12.75
C ASP A 170 17.69 -7.17 -11.44
N PRO A 171 17.11 -8.40 -11.34
CA PRO A 171 17.26 -9.25 -10.17
C PRO A 171 18.70 -9.60 -9.80
N LYS A 172 19.64 -9.55 -10.75
CA LYS A 172 21.08 -9.82 -10.48
C LYS A 172 21.72 -8.84 -9.50
N ILE A 173 21.15 -7.65 -9.36
CA ILE A 173 21.58 -6.65 -8.39
C ILE A 173 20.61 -6.51 -7.22
N GLY A 174 19.65 -7.43 -7.06
CA GLY A 174 18.68 -7.43 -5.98
C GLY A 174 17.38 -6.66 -6.26
N GLU A 175 17.19 -6.14 -7.47
CA GLU A 175 15.94 -5.49 -7.85
C GLU A 175 14.83 -6.51 -8.08
N THR A 176 13.71 -6.36 -7.37
CA THR A 176 12.53 -7.23 -7.47
C THR A 176 11.25 -6.41 -7.39
N ASN A 177 10.11 -7.05 -7.58
CA ASN A 177 8.82 -6.40 -7.38
C ASN A 177 7.86 -7.30 -6.60
N THR A 178 7.19 -6.68 -5.63
CA THR A 178 6.10 -7.28 -4.84
C THR A 178 4.83 -6.43 -4.88
N ASN A 179 4.90 -5.23 -5.45
CA ASN A 179 3.80 -4.27 -5.50
C ASN A 179 2.77 -4.60 -6.58
N ALA A 180 1.53 -4.15 -6.37
CA ALA A 180 0.55 -4.04 -7.44
C ALA A 180 0.91 -2.84 -8.34
N PRO A 181 0.78 -2.95 -9.68
CA PRO A 181 0.75 -1.77 -10.52
C PRO A 181 -0.53 -0.96 -10.28
N HIS A 182 -0.50 0.33 -10.60
CA HIS A 182 -1.66 1.22 -10.48
C HIS A 182 -1.94 1.91 -11.82
N VAL A 183 -3.20 1.99 -12.20
CA VAL A 183 -3.63 2.68 -13.42
C VAL A 183 -4.30 3.99 -13.06
N PHE A 184 -3.74 5.09 -13.58
CA PHE A 184 -4.33 6.43 -13.48
C PHE A 184 -4.28 7.08 -14.86
N LYS A 185 -5.43 7.52 -15.38
CA LYS A 185 -5.57 8.04 -16.74
C LYS A 185 -4.99 7.06 -17.79
N ASP A 186 -4.05 7.55 -18.58
CA ASP A 186 -3.35 6.84 -19.65
C ASP A 186 -2.02 6.22 -19.21
N LYS A 187 -1.79 6.08 -17.90
CA LYS A 187 -0.52 5.60 -17.34
C LYS A 187 -0.68 4.42 -16.40
N VAL A 188 0.28 3.52 -16.48
CA VAL A 188 0.50 2.45 -15.51
C VAL A 188 1.73 2.79 -14.69
N LEU A 189 1.57 2.89 -13.37
CA LEU A 189 2.65 3.19 -12.44
C LEU A 189 3.06 1.93 -11.70
N THR A 190 4.36 1.76 -11.53
CA THR A 190 4.94 0.69 -10.71
C THR A 190 6.19 1.18 -10.00
N GLY A 191 6.48 0.58 -8.86
CA GLY A 191 7.67 0.86 -8.06
C GLY A 191 8.76 -0.19 -8.23
N ILE A 192 9.65 -0.25 -7.24
CA ILE A 192 10.73 -1.24 -7.13
C ILE A 192 10.92 -1.63 -5.67
N SER A 193 11.27 -2.90 -5.42
CA SER A 193 11.70 -3.46 -4.14
C SER A 193 13.19 -3.76 -4.15
N GLY A 194 13.75 -4.14 -3.00
CA GLY A 194 15.14 -4.56 -2.86
C GLY A 194 16.02 -3.60 -2.05
N GLY A 195 15.42 -2.80 -1.16
CA GLY A 195 16.17 -1.93 -0.25
C GLY A 195 17.26 -2.66 0.51
N GLU A 196 16.99 -3.90 0.94
CA GLU A 196 17.90 -4.82 1.65
C GLU A 196 19.08 -5.32 0.78
N PHE A 197 19.08 -4.98 -0.50
CA PHE A 197 20.15 -5.32 -1.46
C PHE A 197 20.85 -4.08 -2.01
N GLY A 198 20.63 -2.91 -1.40
CA GLY A 198 21.24 -1.66 -1.86
C GLY A 198 20.59 -1.09 -3.11
N VAL A 199 19.34 -1.42 -3.37
CA VAL A 199 18.58 -0.92 -4.52
C VAL A 199 18.16 0.53 -4.30
N ARG A 200 18.43 1.38 -5.28
CA ARG A 200 17.95 2.76 -5.31
C ARG A 200 16.48 2.82 -5.74
N GLY A 201 15.64 3.38 -4.88
CA GLY A 201 14.20 3.44 -5.06
C GLY A 201 13.73 4.39 -6.16
N ARG A 202 12.65 4.01 -6.84
CA ARG A 202 12.03 4.80 -7.92
C ARG A 202 10.59 4.38 -8.19
N VAL A 203 9.82 5.29 -8.76
CA VAL A 203 8.53 5.02 -9.42
C VAL A 203 8.68 5.27 -10.92
N ILE A 204 8.11 4.40 -11.72
CA ILE A 204 8.11 4.51 -13.17
C ILE A 204 6.67 4.56 -13.66
N ALA A 205 6.37 5.51 -14.53
CA ALA A 205 5.12 5.58 -15.27
C ALA A 205 5.33 5.11 -16.71
N TYR A 206 4.42 4.25 -17.16
CA TYR A 206 4.39 3.72 -18.51
C TYR A 206 3.10 4.15 -19.21
N ASP A 207 3.18 4.42 -20.51
CA ASP A 207 2.00 4.60 -21.35
C ASP A 207 1.18 3.32 -21.39
N ILE A 208 -0.10 3.40 -21.08
CA ILE A 208 -1.00 2.24 -20.90
C ILE A 208 -1.19 1.42 -22.18
N LYS A 209 -1.09 2.04 -23.36
CA LYS A 209 -1.31 1.39 -24.64
C LYS A 209 -0.06 0.68 -25.15
N THR A 210 1.10 1.30 -24.97
CA THR A 210 2.34 0.90 -25.63
C THR A 210 3.38 0.28 -24.70
N GLY A 211 3.26 0.46 -23.38
CA GLY A 211 4.28 0.07 -22.41
C GLY A 211 5.56 0.91 -22.50
N LYS A 212 5.57 2.02 -23.26
CA LYS A 212 6.70 2.94 -23.30
C LYS A 212 6.79 3.74 -22.03
N LYS A 213 8.00 3.87 -21.51
CA LYS A 213 8.27 4.65 -20.30
C LYS A 213 8.00 6.14 -20.57
N ALA A 214 7.12 6.73 -19.73
CA ALA A 214 6.80 8.15 -19.79
C ALA A 214 7.77 8.97 -18.95
N TRP A 215 8.00 8.56 -17.70
CA TRP A 215 8.96 9.18 -16.79
C TRP A 215 9.43 8.18 -15.71
N THR A 216 10.55 8.52 -15.06
CA THR A 216 11.07 7.80 -13.87
C THR A 216 11.39 8.84 -12.80
N GLY A 217 10.72 8.77 -11.65
CA GLY A 217 11.01 9.59 -10.47
C GLY A 217 11.77 8.78 -9.43
N TRP A 218 13.05 9.07 -9.24
CA TRP A 218 13.86 8.45 -8.19
C TRP A 218 13.49 9.04 -6.81
N SER A 219 13.73 8.27 -5.76
CA SER A 219 13.47 8.71 -4.39
C SER A 219 14.64 9.51 -3.80
N VAL A 220 15.87 9.19 -4.17
CA VAL A 220 17.10 9.80 -3.66
C VAL A 220 18.05 10.11 -4.82
N GLY A 221 18.97 11.09 -4.64
CA GLY A 221 20.00 11.45 -5.63
C GLY A 221 19.87 12.87 -6.18
N PRO A 222 20.37 13.15 -7.42
CA PRO A 222 20.32 14.46 -8.05
C PRO A 222 18.90 14.96 -8.29
N ASP A 223 18.68 16.28 -8.24
CA ASP A 223 17.37 16.92 -8.48
C ASP A 223 16.76 16.50 -9.83
N SER A 224 17.59 16.32 -10.88
CA SER A 224 17.15 15.85 -12.19
C SER A 224 16.53 14.46 -12.18
N ASP A 225 17.11 13.54 -11.41
CA ASP A 225 16.62 12.16 -11.27
C ASP A 225 15.32 12.12 -10.46
N LEU A 226 15.27 12.93 -9.39
CA LEU A 226 14.09 13.06 -8.55
C LEU A 226 12.92 13.72 -9.27
N ILE A 227 13.16 14.40 -10.39
CA ILE A 227 12.19 15.28 -11.06
C ILE A 227 11.59 16.26 -10.05
N VAL A 228 12.44 17.06 -9.43
CA VAL A 228 12.09 18.13 -8.51
C VAL A 228 12.57 19.48 -9.04
N ASP A 229 11.83 20.55 -8.72
CA ASP A 229 12.25 21.92 -8.96
C ASP A 229 12.69 22.53 -7.62
N PRO A 230 13.97 22.90 -7.43
CA PRO A 230 14.46 23.43 -6.16
C PRO A 230 13.70 24.62 -5.60
N ASN A 231 13.05 25.40 -6.49
CA ASN A 231 12.35 26.63 -6.11
C ASN A 231 10.83 26.45 -6.01
N LYS A 232 10.26 25.36 -6.54
CA LYS A 232 8.80 25.14 -6.62
C LYS A 232 8.33 23.88 -5.89
N THR A 233 9.18 22.84 -5.80
CA THR A 233 8.86 21.68 -4.99
C THR A 233 8.95 22.07 -3.52
N MET A 234 7.84 21.90 -2.78
CA MET A 234 7.68 22.38 -1.42
C MET A 234 7.87 21.28 -0.39
N THR A 235 8.28 21.66 0.81
CA THR A 235 8.31 20.78 1.98
C THR A 235 7.93 21.55 3.24
N TRP A 236 7.38 20.83 4.24
CA TRP A 236 7.06 21.43 5.53
C TRP A 236 8.32 21.68 6.35
N THR A 237 8.53 22.89 6.78
CA THR A 237 9.65 23.28 7.67
C THR A 237 9.38 24.59 8.37
N ASN A 238 9.80 24.72 9.62
CA ASN A 238 9.65 25.94 10.44
C ASN A 238 8.20 26.48 10.49
N GLY A 239 7.19 25.58 10.53
CA GLY A 239 5.79 25.95 10.64
C GLY A 239 5.17 26.50 9.35
N LYS A 240 5.79 26.24 8.20
CA LYS A 240 5.29 26.67 6.89
C LYS A 240 5.82 25.77 5.77
N MET A 241 5.16 25.84 4.63
CA MET A 241 5.68 25.28 3.38
C MET A 241 6.81 26.18 2.84
N ALA A 242 7.91 25.56 2.46
CA ALA A 242 9.08 26.24 1.86
C ALA A 242 9.66 25.40 0.72
N PRO A 243 10.32 26.02 -0.28
CA PRO A 243 11.04 25.32 -1.32
C PRO A 243 12.14 24.41 -0.74
N ILE A 244 12.32 23.23 -1.36
CA ILE A 244 13.34 22.25 -0.90
C ILE A 244 14.78 22.74 -1.08
N GLY A 245 15.02 23.66 -2.02
CA GLY A 245 16.35 24.13 -2.39
C GLY A 245 17.13 23.17 -3.30
N LYS A 246 18.20 23.68 -3.88
CA LYS A 246 19.06 22.93 -4.82
C LYS A 246 19.78 21.79 -4.11
N ASP A 247 19.89 20.64 -4.80
CA ASP A 247 20.59 19.44 -4.33
C ASP A 247 20.10 18.95 -2.95
N SER A 248 18.79 19.10 -2.71
CA SER A 248 18.17 18.86 -1.40
C SER A 248 18.33 17.44 -0.89
N SER A 249 18.42 16.45 -1.77
CA SER A 249 18.73 15.07 -1.43
C SER A 249 20.25 14.90 -1.22
N LEU A 250 21.06 15.23 -2.21
CA LEU A 250 22.52 14.99 -2.19
C LEU A 250 23.23 15.59 -0.97
N LYS A 251 22.82 16.77 -0.52
CA LYS A 251 23.40 17.45 0.66
C LYS A 251 23.20 16.71 1.97
N THR A 252 22.37 15.68 1.98
CA THR A 252 22.01 14.91 3.18
C THR A 252 22.54 13.48 3.16
N TRP A 253 23.41 13.19 2.20
CA TRP A 253 24.11 11.92 2.06
C TRP A 253 25.63 12.17 2.09
N GLU A 254 26.39 11.28 2.68
CA GLU A 254 27.83 11.30 2.61
C GLU A 254 28.32 10.67 1.30
N GLY A 255 29.19 11.36 0.56
CA GLY A 255 29.77 10.87 -0.68
C GLY A 255 28.70 10.39 -1.69
N GLU A 256 28.86 9.16 -2.15
CA GLU A 256 27.97 8.53 -3.15
C GLU A 256 27.02 7.48 -2.53
N GLN A 257 26.88 7.46 -1.22
CA GLN A 257 26.04 6.46 -0.52
C GLN A 257 24.59 6.45 -1.01
N TRP A 258 24.09 7.58 -1.49
CA TRP A 258 22.75 7.67 -2.12
C TRP A 258 22.55 6.72 -3.31
N LYS A 259 23.61 6.25 -3.96
CA LYS A 259 23.52 5.27 -5.07
C LYS A 259 23.02 3.90 -4.59
N LEU A 260 23.27 3.59 -3.32
CA LEU A 260 22.80 2.40 -2.62
C LEU A 260 21.74 2.77 -1.56
N GLY A 261 21.07 3.88 -1.79
CA GLY A 261 20.33 4.61 -0.76
C GLY A 261 18.97 4.07 -0.37
N GLY A 262 18.45 2.99 -0.94
CA GLY A 262 17.09 2.54 -0.64
C GLY A 262 16.04 3.54 -1.14
N GLY A 263 15.04 3.83 -0.33
CA GLY A 263 13.91 4.66 -0.73
C GLY A 263 13.01 3.96 -1.75
N THR A 264 12.91 2.63 -1.66
CA THR A 264 12.10 1.78 -2.54
C THR A 264 10.61 2.11 -2.43
N THR A 265 9.80 1.71 -3.41
CA THR A 265 8.45 2.24 -3.60
C THR A 265 7.43 1.12 -3.86
N TRP A 266 7.55 0.05 -3.12
CA TRP A 266 6.79 -1.19 -3.27
C TRP A 266 5.37 -1.15 -2.65
N GLY A 267 4.95 0.01 -2.11
CA GLY A 267 3.67 0.16 -1.42
C GLY A 267 2.50 0.52 -2.34
N TRP A 268 1.52 1.22 -1.77
CA TRP A 268 0.28 1.61 -2.41
C TRP A 268 0.30 3.07 -2.86
N TYR A 269 -0.34 3.36 -4.00
CA TYR A 269 -0.45 4.71 -4.53
C TYR A 269 -1.91 5.17 -4.54
N SER A 270 -2.13 6.47 -4.31
CA SER A 270 -3.41 7.12 -4.48
C SER A 270 -3.33 8.24 -5.51
N TYR A 271 -4.48 8.65 -6.05
CA TYR A 271 -4.55 9.66 -7.09
C TYR A 271 -5.71 10.61 -6.86
N ASP A 272 -5.44 11.91 -6.92
CA ASP A 272 -6.45 12.95 -6.95
C ASP A 272 -6.63 13.48 -8.39
N PRO A 273 -7.75 13.13 -9.07
CA PRO A 273 -7.97 13.52 -10.46
C PRO A 273 -8.19 15.02 -10.63
N LYS A 274 -8.61 15.75 -9.59
CA LYS A 274 -8.81 17.21 -9.65
C LYS A 274 -7.48 17.96 -9.64
N LEU A 275 -6.54 17.46 -8.86
CA LEU A 275 -5.20 18.04 -8.72
C LEU A 275 -4.21 17.47 -9.74
N ASN A 276 -4.55 16.37 -10.39
CA ASN A 276 -3.66 15.55 -11.22
C ASN A 276 -2.42 15.07 -10.46
N LEU A 277 -2.57 14.76 -9.17
CA LEU A 277 -1.48 14.36 -8.30
C LEU A 277 -1.58 12.90 -7.90
N VAL A 278 -0.46 12.20 -8.03
CA VAL A 278 -0.23 10.86 -7.46
C VAL A 278 0.52 11.01 -6.14
N TYR A 279 0.07 10.26 -5.14
CA TYR A 279 0.70 10.22 -3.82
C TYR A 279 1.21 8.81 -3.52
N TYR A 280 2.40 8.72 -2.96
CA TYR A 280 3.01 7.47 -2.52
C TYR A 280 4.13 7.74 -1.53
N GLY A 281 4.50 6.73 -0.77
CA GLY A 281 5.63 6.78 0.14
C GLY A 281 6.87 6.10 -0.41
N SER A 282 8.05 6.54 0.02
CA SER A 282 9.32 5.87 -0.20
C SER A 282 9.82 5.18 1.07
N GLY A 283 10.51 4.05 0.91
CA GLY A 283 11.01 3.21 1.98
C GLY A 283 12.25 3.74 2.69
N ASN A 284 12.81 2.89 3.52
CA ASN A 284 13.99 3.16 4.34
C ASN A 284 15.23 3.48 3.50
N PRO A 285 16.22 4.19 4.06
CA PRO A 285 17.53 4.34 3.44
C PRO A 285 18.36 3.03 3.59
N GLY A 286 19.18 2.69 2.61
CA GLY A 286 20.16 1.61 2.71
C GLY A 286 21.50 2.13 3.27
N THR A 287 22.15 1.42 4.12
CA THR A 287 21.81 0.19 4.86
C THR A 287 20.97 0.46 6.09
N TRP A 288 20.60 -0.59 6.85
CA TRP A 288 19.96 -0.42 8.16
C TRP A 288 20.94 0.06 9.24
N ASN A 289 22.26 -0.05 9.03
CA ASN A 289 23.26 0.56 9.90
C ASN A 289 23.34 2.07 9.65
N PRO A 290 22.81 2.93 10.56
CA PRO A 290 22.75 4.36 10.35
C PRO A 290 24.13 5.02 10.29
N SER A 291 25.16 4.43 10.92
CA SER A 291 26.51 4.98 10.93
C SER A 291 27.20 4.95 9.56
N GLN A 292 26.74 4.09 8.64
CA GLN A 292 27.27 4.01 7.28
C GLN A 292 26.71 5.08 6.32
N ARG A 293 25.67 5.82 6.74
CA ARG A 293 24.99 6.82 5.92
C ARG A 293 24.56 8.03 6.75
N PRO A 294 25.50 8.76 7.34
CA PRO A 294 25.18 9.94 8.15
C PRO A 294 24.40 10.98 7.36
N GLY A 295 23.59 11.79 8.06
CA GLY A 295 22.74 12.81 7.51
C GLY A 295 21.26 12.39 7.45
N ASP A 296 20.39 13.30 6.99
CA ASP A 296 18.94 13.07 6.94
C ASP A 296 18.49 12.03 5.90
N ASN A 297 19.36 11.66 4.96
CA ASN A 297 19.11 10.72 3.87
C ASN A 297 17.85 11.03 3.05
N LYS A 298 17.68 12.31 2.71
CA LYS A 298 16.54 12.77 1.89
C LYS A 298 16.61 12.19 0.47
N TRP A 299 15.53 11.76 -0.13
CA TRP A 299 14.16 11.70 0.33
C TRP A 299 13.71 10.23 0.48
N SER A 300 14.43 9.46 1.30
CA SER A 300 13.90 8.22 1.87
C SER A 300 12.85 8.55 2.93
N MET A 301 12.01 7.60 3.32
CA MET A 301 10.96 7.77 4.33
C MET A 301 10.02 8.95 4.03
N THR A 302 9.67 9.15 2.76
CA THR A 302 9.08 10.40 2.28
C THR A 302 7.77 10.15 1.53
N ILE A 303 6.74 10.94 1.83
CA ILE A 303 5.56 11.05 1.00
C ILE A 303 5.85 12.03 -0.14
N PHE A 304 5.65 11.55 -1.38
CA PHE A 304 5.73 12.36 -2.59
C PHE A 304 4.34 12.67 -3.12
N ALA A 305 4.10 13.92 -3.52
CA ALA A 305 2.97 14.32 -4.36
C ALA A 305 3.51 14.74 -5.73
N ARG A 306 3.24 13.91 -6.75
CA ARG A 306 3.76 14.13 -8.11
C ARG A 306 2.65 14.39 -9.11
N ASP A 307 2.89 15.32 -10.03
CA ASP A 307 2.07 15.46 -11.22
C ASP A 307 2.14 14.17 -12.07
N LEU A 308 0.99 13.60 -12.38
CA LEU A 308 0.89 12.31 -13.08
C LEU A 308 1.50 12.37 -14.49
N ASP A 309 1.33 13.50 -15.19
CA ASP A 309 1.72 13.59 -16.59
C ASP A 309 3.23 13.79 -16.75
N THR A 310 3.84 14.55 -15.86
CA THR A 310 5.26 14.96 -15.94
C THR A 310 6.18 14.23 -14.96
N GLY A 311 5.63 13.65 -13.91
CA GLY A 311 6.41 13.10 -12.78
C GLY A 311 7.00 14.18 -11.84
N MET A 312 6.78 15.48 -12.12
CA MET A 312 7.31 16.57 -11.28
C MET A 312 6.71 16.52 -9.87
N ALA A 313 7.54 16.50 -8.84
CA ALA A 313 7.08 16.57 -7.47
C ALA A 313 6.62 18.00 -7.12
N LYS A 314 5.36 18.12 -6.69
CA LYS A 314 4.79 19.38 -6.20
C LYS A 314 5.20 19.64 -4.75
N TRP A 315 5.13 18.62 -3.93
CA TRP A 315 5.61 18.66 -2.56
C TRP A 315 6.11 17.28 -2.09
N VAL A 316 6.92 17.32 -1.06
CA VAL A 316 7.49 16.14 -0.39
C VAL A 316 7.45 16.34 1.12
N TYR A 317 7.27 15.26 1.90
CA TYR A 317 7.32 15.30 3.35
C TYR A 317 8.06 14.07 3.89
N GLN A 318 9.23 14.28 4.51
CA GLN A 318 10.02 13.21 5.11
C GLN A 318 9.54 12.94 6.54
N MET A 319 9.03 11.73 6.80
CA MET A 319 8.43 11.34 8.07
C MET A 319 9.46 10.93 9.11
N THR A 320 10.52 10.22 8.70
CA THR A 320 11.61 9.76 9.57
C THR A 320 12.95 10.13 8.94
N PRO A 321 13.48 11.37 9.19
CA PRO A 321 14.83 11.71 8.78
C PRO A 321 15.85 10.81 9.46
N HIS A 322 16.88 10.35 8.70
CA HIS A 322 17.90 9.43 9.21
C HIS A 322 17.31 8.19 9.87
N ASP A 323 16.39 7.52 9.18
CA ASP A 323 15.75 6.32 9.74
C ASP A 323 16.82 5.30 10.19
N GLU A 324 16.69 4.85 11.44
CA GLU A 324 17.66 3.98 12.12
C GLU A 324 17.08 2.57 12.38
N TRP A 325 15.79 2.34 12.01
CA TRP A 325 14.97 1.22 12.50
C TRP A 325 14.30 0.41 11.39
N ASP A 326 14.47 0.78 10.12
CA ASP A 326 13.75 0.21 8.98
C ASP A 326 12.22 0.48 9.04
N PHE A 327 11.84 1.72 9.24
CA PHE A 327 10.42 2.09 9.35
C PHE A 327 9.72 2.39 8.03
N ASP A 328 10.19 1.99 6.92
CA ASP A 328 9.60 2.15 5.58
C ASP A 328 8.32 3.01 5.48
N GLY A 329 8.37 4.08 4.70
CA GLY A 329 7.24 5.02 4.55
C GLY A 329 6.26 4.68 3.43
N VAL A 330 6.17 3.42 2.99
CA VAL A 330 5.49 3.00 1.75
C VAL A 330 4.00 2.70 1.90
N ASN A 331 3.46 2.77 3.12
CA ASN A 331 2.06 2.48 3.38
C ASN A 331 1.13 3.39 2.55
N GLU A 332 -0.13 3.01 2.45
CA GLU A 332 -1.12 3.74 1.66
C GLU A 332 -1.33 5.18 2.14
N THR A 333 -1.81 6.01 1.23
CA THR A 333 -2.09 7.43 1.43
C THR A 333 -3.56 7.73 1.12
N PRO A 334 -4.53 7.35 1.99
CA PRO A 334 -5.94 7.67 1.79
C PRO A 334 -6.19 9.18 1.67
N LEU A 335 -7.02 9.54 0.67
CA LEU A 335 -7.39 10.93 0.38
C LEU A 335 -8.82 11.19 0.84
N VAL A 336 -9.01 12.08 1.80
CA VAL A 336 -10.32 12.37 2.40
C VAL A 336 -10.52 13.86 2.62
N ASP A 337 -11.77 14.30 2.66
CA ASP A 337 -12.13 15.66 3.07
C ASP A 337 -12.71 15.59 4.48
N ILE A 338 -11.92 15.98 5.48
CA ILE A 338 -12.25 15.86 6.90
C ILE A 338 -12.16 17.20 7.63
N ASP A 339 -12.80 17.26 8.80
CA ASP A 339 -12.65 18.40 9.69
C ASP A 339 -11.36 18.27 10.51
N VAL A 340 -10.53 19.31 10.48
CA VAL A 340 -9.34 19.44 11.32
C VAL A 340 -9.42 20.78 12.04
N LYS A 341 -9.57 20.73 13.37
CA LYS A 341 -9.67 21.92 14.22
C LYS A 341 -10.78 22.90 13.78
N GLY A 342 -11.95 22.35 13.37
CA GLY A 342 -13.12 23.13 12.96
C GLY A 342 -13.05 23.68 11.53
N LYS A 343 -12.11 23.19 10.71
CA LYS A 343 -11.99 23.55 9.28
C LYS A 343 -12.01 22.30 8.42
N LYS A 344 -12.82 22.30 7.37
CA LYS A 344 -12.80 21.24 6.37
C LYS A 344 -11.54 21.33 5.52
N VAL A 345 -10.77 20.27 5.48
CA VAL A 345 -9.46 20.21 4.81
C VAL A 345 -9.44 19.06 3.82
N PRO A 346 -8.91 19.28 2.60
CA PRO A 346 -8.56 18.20 1.69
C PRO A 346 -7.32 17.49 2.24
N ALA A 347 -7.52 16.39 2.95
CA ALA A 347 -6.47 15.70 3.67
C ALA A 347 -5.93 14.48 2.90
N LEU A 348 -4.65 14.21 3.11
CA LEU A 348 -4.00 12.93 2.94
C LEU A 348 -3.70 12.41 4.34
N VAL A 349 -4.13 11.18 4.63
CA VAL A 349 -3.83 10.52 5.90
C VAL A 349 -2.85 9.37 5.64
N HIS A 350 -1.83 9.24 6.49
CA HIS A 350 -0.82 8.20 6.34
C HIS A 350 -0.50 7.58 7.70
N PHE A 351 -0.65 6.27 7.80
CA PHE A 351 -0.29 5.48 8.98
C PHE A 351 1.08 4.86 8.72
N ASP A 352 2.12 5.51 9.24
CA ASP A 352 3.50 5.11 8.96
C ASP A 352 3.98 3.96 9.85
N ARG A 353 4.94 3.15 9.36
CA ARG A 353 5.57 2.09 10.18
C ARG A 353 6.16 2.64 11.48
N ASN A 354 6.66 3.87 11.47
CA ASN A 354 7.25 4.53 12.63
C ASN A 354 6.29 4.72 13.82
N GLY A 355 5.01 4.39 13.66
CA GLY A 355 3.99 4.44 14.70
C GLY A 355 3.27 5.78 14.83
N PHE A 356 3.52 6.72 13.94
CA PHE A 356 2.77 7.97 13.86
C PHE A 356 1.79 7.95 12.68
N ALA A 357 0.58 8.41 12.94
CA ALA A 357 -0.39 8.74 11.91
C ALA A 357 -0.27 10.22 11.56
N TYR A 358 -0.07 10.50 10.29
CA TYR A 358 0.10 11.85 9.74
C TYR A 358 -1.16 12.27 8.99
N THR A 359 -1.65 13.48 9.27
CA THR A 359 -2.68 14.14 8.46
C THR A 359 -2.05 15.36 7.80
N LEU A 360 -1.98 15.35 6.48
CA LEU A 360 -1.40 16.40 5.66
C LEU A 360 -2.50 17.05 4.80
N ASN A 361 -2.38 18.33 4.50
CA ASN A 361 -3.15 18.90 3.40
C ASN A 361 -2.62 18.32 2.07
N ARG A 362 -3.45 17.57 1.32
CA ARG A 362 -2.99 16.89 0.10
C ARG A 362 -2.65 17.84 -1.05
N GLU A 363 -3.17 19.06 -1.03
CA GLU A 363 -2.87 20.08 -2.06
C GLU A 363 -1.50 20.72 -1.85
N THR A 364 -1.10 20.93 -0.59
CA THR A 364 0.07 21.73 -0.24
C THR A 364 1.21 20.94 0.39
N GLY A 365 0.93 19.84 1.08
CA GLY A 365 1.88 19.09 1.92
C GLY A 365 1.99 19.66 3.36
N GLU A 366 1.14 20.60 3.76
CA GLU A 366 1.12 21.15 5.13
C GLU A 366 0.82 20.07 6.15
N LEU A 367 1.64 19.99 7.20
CA LEU A 367 1.45 19.06 8.31
C LEU A 367 0.38 19.60 9.29
N LEU A 368 -0.72 18.88 9.42
CA LEU A 368 -1.87 19.27 10.24
C LEU A 368 -1.94 18.51 11.57
N VAL A 369 -1.71 17.21 11.54
CA VAL A 369 -1.73 16.31 12.70
C VAL A 369 -0.62 15.27 12.55
N ALA A 370 0.09 14.96 13.64
CA ALA A 370 1.00 13.83 13.73
C ALA A 370 0.94 13.27 15.16
N GLN A 371 0.35 12.10 15.35
CA GLN A 371 0.12 11.48 16.65
C GLN A 371 0.41 9.99 16.61
N LYS A 372 0.85 9.42 17.73
CA LYS A 372 1.05 7.99 17.89
C LYS A 372 -0.29 7.25 17.79
N TYR A 373 -0.36 6.23 16.92
CA TYR A 373 -1.53 5.35 16.84
C TYR A 373 -1.33 3.99 17.52
N ASP A 374 -0.18 3.82 18.19
CA ASP A 374 0.06 2.82 19.23
C ASP A 374 0.75 3.51 20.40
N PRO A 375 0.18 3.45 21.63
CA PRO A 375 0.75 4.09 22.81
C PRO A 375 2.10 3.51 23.25
N LYS A 376 2.51 2.34 22.73
CA LYS A 376 3.80 1.69 23.03
C LYS A 376 4.98 2.23 22.23
N VAL A 377 4.74 2.99 21.18
CA VAL A 377 5.81 3.66 20.40
C VAL A 377 6.71 4.47 21.33
N ASN A 378 8.02 4.15 21.35
CA ASN A 378 8.96 4.72 22.33
C ASN A 378 10.23 5.34 21.70
N TRP A 379 10.57 5.00 20.44
CA TRP A 379 11.77 5.53 19.77
C TRP A 379 11.73 7.07 19.61
N SER A 380 10.55 7.65 19.66
CA SER A 380 10.33 9.09 19.62
C SER A 380 9.30 9.49 20.68
N THR A 381 9.48 10.65 21.29
CA THR A 381 8.53 11.23 22.26
C THR A 381 7.32 11.87 21.57
N GLY A 382 7.46 12.28 20.30
CA GLY A 382 6.43 12.95 19.49
C GLY A 382 7.02 13.55 18.22
N VAL A 383 6.18 14.19 17.42
CA VAL A 383 6.61 14.99 16.27
C VAL A 383 6.54 16.46 16.62
N ASP A 384 7.64 17.17 16.45
CA ASP A 384 7.65 18.63 16.55
C ASP A 384 6.89 19.21 15.34
N MET A 385 5.69 19.70 15.58
CA MET A 385 4.80 20.21 14.54
C MET A 385 5.37 21.42 13.78
N LYS A 386 6.31 22.16 14.37
CA LYS A 386 6.97 23.28 13.70
C LYS A 386 8.00 22.82 12.67
N THR A 387 8.84 21.86 13.04
CA THR A 387 9.86 21.33 12.13
C THR A 387 9.35 20.18 11.26
N GLY A 388 8.28 19.50 11.68
CA GLY A 388 7.76 18.28 11.07
C GLY A 388 8.61 17.05 11.38
N ARG A 389 9.55 17.13 12.33
CA ARG A 389 10.51 16.07 12.64
C ARG A 389 10.15 15.33 13.92
N PRO A 390 10.28 14.00 13.97
CA PRO A 390 10.19 13.25 15.22
C PRO A 390 11.28 13.68 16.20
N VAL A 391 10.92 13.74 17.49
CA VAL A 391 11.84 14.00 18.60
C VAL A 391 12.37 12.66 19.11
N VAL A 392 13.51 12.23 18.60
CA VAL A 392 14.11 10.92 18.87
C VAL A 392 14.48 10.78 20.34
N ASP A 393 14.10 9.65 20.95
CA ASP A 393 14.59 9.25 22.26
C ASP A 393 15.90 8.48 22.09
N LYS A 394 17.01 9.08 22.51
CA LYS A 394 18.37 8.53 22.35
C LYS A 394 18.58 7.14 22.98
N ARG A 395 17.74 6.75 23.93
CA ARG A 395 17.80 5.41 24.55
C ARG A 395 17.47 4.29 23.55
N PHE A 396 16.70 4.61 22.50
CA PHE A 396 16.22 3.70 21.48
C PHE A 396 16.81 4.00 20.09
N SER A 397 17.94 4.73 20.04
CA SER A 397 18.62 5.14 18.82
C SER A 397 19.88 4.33 18.57
N PRO A 398 19.90 3.41 17.59
CA PRO A 398 21.11 2.70 17.16
C PRO A 398 22.25 3.63 16.73
N ALA A 399 21.94 4.78 16.11
CA ALA A 399 22.96 5.78 15.76
C ALA A 399 23.65 6.39 16.98
N THR A 400 22.96 6.51 18.11
CA THR A 400 23.55 7.03 19.36
C THR A 400 24.44 6.02 20.06
N THR A 401 24.06 4.73 20.03
CA THR A 401 24.85 3.65 20.67
C THR A 401 26.02 3.19 19.82
N GLY A 402 25.93 3.32 18.49
CA GLY A 402 26.94 2.91 17.53
C GLY A 402 26.83 1.44 17.09
N PRO A 403 27.68 1.01 16.14
CA PRO A 403 27.70 -0.36 15.63
C PRO A 403 28.12 -1.37 16.70
N ASP A 404 27.72 -2.62 16.53
CA ASP A 404 28.00 -3.77 17.40
C ASP A 404 27.50 -3.61 18.84
N VAL A 405 26.46 -2.76 19.03
CA VAL A 405 25.78 -2.54 20.31
C VAL A 405 24.30 -2.82 20.19
N ASN A 406 23.82 -3.74 21.00
CA ASN A 406 22.41 -4.10 21.05
C ASN A 406 21.55 -3.01 21.72
N VAL A 407 20.62 -2.42 20.98
CA VAL A 407 19.58 -1.54 21.50
C VAL A 407 18.33 -2.38 21.76
N LYS A 408 17.89 -2.41 23.04
CA LYS A 408 16.78 -3.25 23.48
C LYS A 408 15.46 -2.49 23.56
N ASP A 409 14.38 -3.24 23.48
CA ASP A 409 13.01 -2.77 23.77
C ASP A 409 12.56 -1.60 22.87
N ILE A 410 13.03 -1.54 21.62
CA ILE A 410 12.56 -0.55 20.65
C ILE A 410 11.13 -0.90 20.20
N CYS A 411 10.21 0.03 20.31
CA CYS A 411 8.84 -0.11 19.85
C CYS A 411 8.45 1.04 18.91
N PRO A 412 7.91 0.76 17.72
CA PRO A 412 7.63 -0.56 17.18
C PRO A 412 8.90 -1.29 16.72
N ALA A 413 8.77 -2.56 16.38
CA ALA A 413 9.78 -3.29 15.63
C ALA A 413 9.90 -2.78 14.19
N ALA A 414 10.89 -3.27 13.43
CA ALA A 414 11.13 -2.88 12.04
C ALA A 414 9.90 -3.07 11.14
N LEU A 415 9.07 -4.10 11.35
CA LEU A 415 7.81 -4.25 10.61
C LEU A 415 6.74 -3.19 10.95
N GLY A 416 7.08 -2.25 11.85
CA GLY A 416 6.26 -1.09 12.17
C GLY A 416 5.01 -1.37 12.99
N THR A 417 4.34 -0.30 13.41
CA THR A 417 2.99 -0.36 14.00
C THR A 417 1.95 -0.79 12.96
N LYS A 418 2.21 -0.60 11.69
CA LYS A 418 1.49 -1.09 10.53
C LYS A 418 2.48 -1.28 9.38
N ASP A 419 2.28 -2.27 8.55
CA ASP A 419 3.04 -2.48 7.33
C ASP A 419 2.13 -2.29 6.09
N GLN A 420 2.22 -3.15 5.10
CA GLN A 420 1.52 -3.07 3.83
C GLN A 420 -0.01 -3.20 3.92
N GLN A 421 -0.54 -3.79 4.98
CA GLN A 421 -1.98 -4.03 5.14
C GLN A 421 -2.76 -2.71 5.17
N PRO A 422 -3.63 -2.44 4.16
CA PRO A 422 -4.27 -1.15 4.06
C PRO A 422 -5.43 -0.95 5.02
N VAL A 423 -5.64 0.31 5.43
CA VAL A 423 -6.79 0.75 6.20
C VAL A 423 -8.06 0.79 5.34
N SER A 424 -9.22 0.94 5.98
CA SER A 424 -10.44 1.40 5.32
C SER A 424 -10.97 2.67 5.98
N PHE A 425 -11.72 3.48 5.22
CA PHE A 425 -12.33 4.72 5.70
C PHE A 425 -13.84 4.55 5.79
N ASP A 426 -14.41 4.69 6.98
CA ASP A 426 -15.86 4.68 7.15
C ASP A 426 -16.43 6.07 6.86
N ARG A 427 -17.14 6.19 5.74
CA ARG A 427 -17.74 7.45 5.28
C ARG A 427 -18.84 7.98 6.19
N LYS A 428 -19.47 7.13 7.01
CA LYS A 428 -20.54 7.54 7.94
C LYS A 428 -19.97 8.18 9.20
N SER A 429 -19.00 7.55 9.82
CA SER A 429 -18.38 8.06 11.06
C SER A 429 -17.23 9.02 10.82
N GLY A 430 -16.63 9.02 9.62
CA GLY A 430 -15.40 9.76 9.32
C GLY A 430 -14.15 9.15 9.95
N LEU A 431 -14.21 7.89 10.39
CA LEU A 431 -13.12 7.20 11.07
C LEU A 431 -12.37 6.27 10.12
N PHE A 432 -11.09 6.11 10.38
CA PHE A 432 -10.26 5.08 9.74
C PHE A 432 -10.27 3.80 10.56
N MET A 433 -10.44 2.66 9.89
CA MET A 433 -10.36 1.33 10.47
C MET A 433 -8.97 0.77 10.16
N VAL A 434 -8.13 0.67 11.18
CA VAL A 434 -6.69 0.49 11.03
C VAL A 434 -6.25 -0.86 11.58
N PRO A 435 -5.76 -1.78 10.72
CA PRO A 435 -5.08 -2.99 11.17
C PRO A 435 -3.68 -2.62 11.69
N THR A 436 -3.31 -3.07 12.89
CA THR A 436 -2.03 -2.70 13.49
C THR A 436 -1.22 -3.88 14.01
N ASN A 437 0.08 -3.64 14.12
CA ASN A 437 1.06 -4.49 14.81
C ASN A 437 1.37 -3.89 16.18
N HIS A 438 1.61 -4.75 17.15
CA HIS A 438 1.95 -4.37 18.53
C HIS A 438 3.17 -5.19 18.96
N VAL A 439 4.31 -4.90 18.33
CA VAL A 439 5.54 -5.68 18.35
C VAL A 439 6.73 -4.76 18.57
N CYS A 440 7.68 -5.21 19.38
CA CYS A 440 8.93 -4.50 19.66
C CYS A 440 10.13 -5.33 19.20
N MET A 441 11.32 -4.77 19.27
CA MET A 441 12.54 -5.45 18.83
C MET A 441 13.76 -5.13 19.69
N THR A 442 14.73 -6.01 19.63
CA THR A 442 16.13 -5.76 19.94
C THR A 442 16.86 -5.59 18.60
N TYR A 443 17.76 -4.63 18.51
CA TYR A 443 18.40 -4.24 17.25
C TYR A 443 19.89 -3.97 17.43
N GLU A 444 20.73 -4.64 16.64
CA GLU A 444 22.17 -4.51 16.67
C GLU A 444 22.71 -4.16 15.26
N PRO A 445 23.11 -2.91 14.99
CA PRO A 445 23.71 -2.55 13.71
C PRO A 445 25.15 -3.07 13.63
N PHE A 446 25.57 -3.50 12.44
CA PHE A 446 26.94 -3.90 12.15
C PHE A 446 27.40 -3.39 10.78
N GLN A 447 28.71 -3.35 10.58
CA GLN A 447 29.30 -2.92 9.32
C GLN A 447 29.05 -3.96 8.23
N VAL A 448 28.57 -3.52 7.07
CA VAL A 448 28.36 -4.37 5.88
C VAL A 448 28.95 -3.70 4.65
N GLU A 449 29.51 -4.49 3.74
CA GLU A 449 29.99 -4.04 2.44
C GLU A 449 29.01 -4.42 1.33
N TYR A 450 28.86 -3.54 0.35
CA TYR A 450 27.99 -3.80 -0.78
C TYR A 450 28.60 -4.80 -1.77
N THR A 451 27.84 -5.83 -2.07
CA THR A 451 28.08 -6.73 -3.19
C THR A 451 26.77 -6.90 -3.96
N ALA A 452 26.77 -6.67 -5.27
CA ALA A 452 25.57 -6.74 -6.10
C ALA A 452 24.85 -8.08 -5.96
N GLY A 453 23.56 -8.04 -5.69
CA GLY A 453 22.72 -9.23 -5.51
C GLY A 453 22.92 -9.98 -4.19
N GLN A 454 23.72 -9.44 -3.26
CA GLN A 454 23.87 -9.97 -1.91
C GLN A 454 23.16 -9.06 -0.89
N PRO A 455 22.72 -9.62 0.25
CA PRO A 455 22.12 -8.81 1.32
C PRO A 455 23.02 -7.66 1.78
N TYR A 456 22.49 -6.46 1.79
CA TYR A 456 23.15 -5.21 2.21
C TYR A 456 22.37 -4.60 3.38
N VAL A 457 22.00 -5.41 4.38
CA VAL A 457 21.17 -5.03 5.51
C VAL A 457 21.97 -4.25 6.56
N GLY A 458 23.00 -4.85 7.15
CA GLY A 458 23.85 -4.22 8.16
C GLY A 458 23.21 -4.11 9.54
N ALA A 459 22.25 -4.99 9.86
CA ALA A 459 21.70 -5.12 11.20
C ALA A 459 21.19 -6.54 11.47
N THR A 460 21.25 -6.95 12.73
CA THR A 460 20.60 -8.14 13.28
C THR A 460 19.52 -7.71 14.26
N LEU A 461 18.35 -8.31 14.17
CA LEU A 461 17.25 -7.99 15.08
C LEU A 461 16.47 -9.24 15.52
N THR A 462 15.76 -9.10 16.62
CA THR A 462 14.80 -10.09 17.12
C THR A 462 13.53 -9.37 17.55
N MET A 463 12.40 -9.83 17.05
CA MET A 463 11.09 -9.26 17.39
C MET A 463 10.42 -10.04 18.51
N PHE A 464 9.57 -9.34 19.27
CA PHE A 464 8.79 -9.91 20.38
C PHE A 464 7.53 -9.07 20.64
N PRO A 465 6.47 -9.64 21.29
CA PRO A 465 5.27 -8.90 21.66
C PRO A 465 5.59 -7.67 22.51
N ALA A 466 4.92 -6.55 22.25
CA ALA A 466 5.13 -5.34 23.03
C ALA A 466 4.87 -5.58 24.54
N PRO A 467 5.69 -5.05 25.46
CA PRO A 467 5.52 -5.24 26.90
C PRO A 467 4.16 -4.76 27.40
N GLY A 468 3.52 -5.54 28.28
CA GLY A 468 2.21 -5.21 28.86
C GLY A 468 1.01 -5.43 27.94
N SER A 469 1.21 -6.08 26.80
CA SER A 469 0.15 -6.43 25.85
C SER A 469 -0.61 -7.73 26.22
N HIS A 470 -0.30 -8.34 27.35
CA HIS A 470 -0.80 -9.68 27.73
C HIS A 470 -0.54 -10.76 26.64
N GLY A 471 0.55 -10.60 25.88
CA GLY A 471 0.92 -11.49 24.79
C GLY A 471 0.20 -11.22 23.46
N GLY A 472 -0.66 -10.22 23.38
CA GLY A 472 -1.26 -9.76 22.13
C GLY A 472 -0.24 -8.99 21.28
N MET A 473 -0.19 -9.29 19.99
CA MET A 473 0.76 -8.69 19.04
C MET A 473 0.08 -7.77 18.02
N GLY A 474 -1.24 -7.56 18.11
CA GLY A 474 -2.00 -6.73 17.21
C GLY A 474 -3.16 -6.02 17.89
N ASN A 475 -3.58 -4.95 17.25
CA ASN A 475 -4.83 -4.28 17.55
C ASN A 475 -5.53 -3.94 16.24
N PHE A 476 -6.86 -3.99 16.25
CA PHE A 476 -7.66 -3.37 15.22
C PHE A 476 -8.30 -2.13 15.82
N ILE A 477 -7.99 -0.95 15.29
CA ILE A 477 -8.39 0.32 15.90
C ILE A 477 -9.28 1.16 14.98
N ALA A 478 -10.13 1.99 15.58
CA ALA A 478 -10.75 3.13 14.90
C ALA A 478 -10.00 4.41 15.25
N TRP A 479 -9.64 5.17 14.22
CA TRP A 479 -8.83 6.38 14.33
C TRP A 479 -9.54 7.61 13.77
N ASP A 480 -9.55 8.68 14.53
CA ASP A 480 -9.98 10.00 14.09
C ASP A 480 -8.77 10.82 13.62
N ALA A 481 -8.66 11.01 12.31
CA ALA A 481 -7.53 11.71 11.70
C ALA A 481 -7.55 13.23 11.89
N GLY A 482 -8.72 13.81 12.20
CA GLY A 482 -8.86 15.25 12.50
C GLY A 482 -8.34 15.61 13.88
N THR A 483 -8.51 14.72 14.85
CA THR A 483 -8.07 14.92 16.25
C THR A 483 -6.78 14.15 16.58
N GLY A 484 -6.39 13.16 15.78
CA GLY A 484 -5.25 12.31 16.06
C GLY A 484 -5.47 11.39 17.26
N LYS A 485 -6.65 10.76 17.37
CA LYS A 485 -7.00 9.91 18.51
C LYS A 485 -7.55 8.55 18.11
N ILE A 486 -7.19 7.53 18.90
CA ILE A 486 -7.87 6.24 18.87
C ILE A 486 -9.25 6.41 19.53
N VAL A 487 -10.31 6.03 18.80
CA VAL A 487 -11.69 6.07 19.29
C VAL A 487 -12.04 4.78 20.02
N TRP A 488 -11.67 3.64 19.44
CA TRP A 488 -11.76 2.34 20.07
C TRP A 488 -10.63 1.42 19.59
N SER A 489 -10.34 0.38 20.35
CA SER A 489 -9.28 -0.61 20.06
C SER A 489 -9.77 -2.02 20.40
N LYS A 490 -9.49 -2.97 19.52
CA LYS A 490 -9.77 -4.40 19.66
C LYS A 490 -8.45 -5.18 19.61
N PRO A 491 -7.97 -5.72 20.73
CA PRO A 491 -6.76 -6.54 20.76
C PRO A 491 -6.91 -7.83 19.95
N GLU A 492 -5.84 -8.23 19.28
CA GLU A 492 -5.71 -9.50 18.57
C GLU A 492 -4.44 -10.25 19.04
N ARG A 493 -4.49 -11.58 18.98
CA ARG A 493 -3.38 -12.43 19.42
C ARG A 493 -2.09 -12.15 18.66
N PHE A 494 -2.19 -12.10 17.35
CA PHE A 494 -1.09 -11.75 16.44
C PHE A 494 -1.38 -10.42 15.75
N SER A 495 -0.37 -9.87 15.07
CA SER A 495 -0.52 -8.70 14.20
C SER A 495 -1.71 -8.85 13.25
N VAL A 496 -2.46 -7.77 13.04
CA VAL A 496 -3.52 -7.74 12.04
C VAL A 496 -2.87 -7.39 10.71
N TRP A 497 -2.51 -8.40 9.93
CA TRP A 497 -1.73 -8.27 8.69
C TRP A 497 -2.57 -8.26 7.42
N SER A 498 -3.88 -8.23 7.54
CA SER A 498 -4.87 -8.19 6.46
C SER A 498 -5.45 -6.79 6.30
N GLY A 499 -5.62 -6.35 5.05
CA GLY A 499 -6.28 -5.08 4.78
C GLY A 499 -7.75 -5.07 5.15
N ALA A 500 -8.22 -3.96 5.70
CA ALA A 500 -9.60 -3.76 6.11
C ALA A 500 -10.52 -3.42 4.90
N LEU A 501 -11.81 -3.71 5.05
CA LEU A 501 -12.88 -3.29 4.14
C LEU A 501 -14.05 -2.77 4.95
N THR A 502 -14.52 -1.57 4.70
CA THR A 502 -15.77 -1.02 5.27
C THR A 502 -16.87 -1.02 4.21
N THR A 503 -18.12 -1.31 4.61
CA THR A 503 -19.26 -1.29 3.69
C THR A 503 -20.41 -0.42 4.21
N ALA A 504 -21.28 0.03 3.31
CA ALA A 504 -22.49 0.77 3.66
C ALA A 504 -23.49 -0.06 4.50
N GLY A 505 -23.22 -1.36 4.69
CA GLY A 505 -23.96 -2.25 5.59
C GLY A 505 -23.63 -2.10 7.08
N ASP A 506 -22.83 -1.08 7.46
CA ASP A 506 -22.36 -0.86 8.84
C ASP A 506 -21.49 -2.01 9.35
N ILE A 507 -20.59 -2.49 8.50
CA ILE A 507 -19.67 -3.58 8.81
C ILE A 507 -18.26 -3.21 8.37
N VAL A 508 -17.29 -3.62 9.18
CA VAL A 508 -15.87 -3.66 8.81
C VAL A 508 -15.40 -5.11 8.79
N PHE A 509 -14.77 -5.51 7.69
CA PHE A 509 -14.14 -6.83 7.56
C PHE A 509 -12.62 -6.72 7.63
N TYR A 510 -11.98 -7.70 8.26
CA TYR A 510 -10.53 -7.90 8.25
C TYR A 510 -10.18 -9.36 8.52
N GLY A 511 -8.94 -9.76 8.22
CA GLY A 511 -8.43 -11.10 8.49
C GLY A 511 -7.42 -11.13 9.64
N THR A 512 -7.18 -12.31 10.19
CA THR A 512 -6.16 -12.54 11.23
C THR A 512 -5.13 -13.57 10.77
N LEU A 513 -3.92 -13.53 11.34
CA LEU A 513 -2.86 -14.50 11.03
C LEU A 513 -3.22 -15.93 11.44
N GLU A 514 -4.14 -16.10 12.40
CA GLU A 514 -4.66 -17.41 12.76
C GLU A 514 -5.61 -17.99 11.69
N GLY A 515 -6.07 -17.18 10.72
CA GLY A 515 -6.96 -17.58 9.64
C GLY A 515 -8.44 -17.23 9.85
N TYR A 516 -8.78 -16.38 10.81
CA TYR A 516 -10.14 -15.87 10.92
C TYR A 516 -10.36 -14.67 10.01
N ILE A 517 -11.40 -14.74 9.15
CA ILE A 517 -12.03 -13.53 8.63
C ILE A 517 -13.07 -13.09 9.67
N LYS A 518 -13.06 -11.82 10.04
CA LYS A 518 -13.95 -11.23 11.04
C LYS A 518 -14.77 -10.10 10.44
N ALA A 519 -16.00 -9.94 10.92
CA ALA A 519 -16.86 -8.79 10.71
C ALA A 519 -17.09 -8.09 12.05
N VAL A 520 -16.82 -6.79 12.13
CA VAL A 520 -17.03 -5.99 13.34
C VAL A 520 -17.84 -4.75 13.05
N SER A 521 -18.47 -4.20 14.09
CA SER A 521 -19.17 -2.92 14.04
C SER A 521 -18.17 -1.77 13.92
N PRO A 522 -18.30 -0.83 12.97
CA PRO A 522 -17.44 0.36 12.89
C PRO A 522 -17.56 1.30 14.09
N LYS A 523 -18.65 1.22 14.85
CA LYS A 523 -18.95 2.08 15.98
C LYS A 523 -18.09 1.79 17.21
N ASP A 524 -17.84 0.50 17.49
CA ASP A 524 -17.26 0.05 18.77
C ASP A 524 -16.36 -1.19 18.67
N GLY A 525 -16.11 -1.69 17.46
CA GLY A 525 -15.29 -2.88 17.22
C GLY A 525 -15.91 -4.20 17.68
N LYS A 526 -17.20 -4.20 18.07
CA LYS A 526 -17.91 -5.43 18.49
C LYS A 526 -17.91 -6.45 17.37
N GLU A 527 -17.49 -7.68 17.65
CA GLU A 527 -17.52 -8.80 16.71
C GLU A 527 -18.97 -9.19 16.40
N LEU A 528 -19.33 -9.16 15.12
CA LEU A 528 -20.63 -9.50 14.59
C LEU A 528 -20.66 -10.91 13.98
N TRP A 529 -19.51 -11.34 13.43
CA TRP A 529 -19.33 -12.63 12.80
C TRP A 529 -17.84 -12.94 12.61
N LYS A 530 -17.51 -14.22 12.58
CA LYS A 530 -16.20 -14.72 12.17
C LYS A 530 -16.30 -16.10 11.53
N PHE A 531 -15.33 -16.40 10.67
CA PHE A 531 -15.16 -17.71 10.06
C PHE A 531 -13.68 -18.10 10.04
N LYS A 532 -13.37 -19.36 10.38
CA LYS A 532 -12.00 -19.89 10.35
C LYS A 532 -11.70 -20.50 8.99
N THR A 533 -10.76 -19.94 8.25
CA THR A 533 -10.21 -20.51 7.02
C THR A 533 -9.04 -21.44 7.34
N PRO A 534 -8.60 -22.33 6.42
CA PRO A 534 -7.52 -23.30 6.68
C PRO A 534 -6.15 -22.65 6.96
N SER A 535 -5.86 -21.49 6.38
CA SER A 535 -4.58 -20.80 6.52
C SER A 535 -4.76 -19.38 7.06
N GLY A 536 -3.66 -18.78 7.53
CA GLY A 536 -3.65 -17.39 7.96
C GLY A 536 -4.04 -16.43 6.83
N ILE A 537 -4.61 -15.29 7.18
CA ILE A 537 -5.10 -14.28 6.25
C ILE A 537 -4.19 -13.07 6.31
N ILE A 538 -3.49 -12.80 5.20
CA ILE A 538 -2.68 -11.60 4.96
C ILE A 538 -3.16 -10.84 3.72
N GLY A 539 -4.12 -11.40 2.99
CA GLY A 539 -4.78 -10.76 1.86
C GLY A 539 -5.80 -9.71 2.30
N ASN A 540 -6.18 -8.87 1.37
CA ASN A 540 -7.12 -7.77 1.60
C ASN A 540 -8.54 -8.24 1.32
N VAL A 541 -9.48 -7.96 2.24
CA VAL A 541 -10.90 -8.26 2.04
C VAL A 541 -11.46 -7.34 0.95
N PHE A 542 -12.28 -7.90 0.06
CA PHE A 542 -12.98 -7.17 -1.00
C PHE A 542 -14.43 -7.62 -1.12
N THR A 543 -15.26 -6.85 -1.82
CA THR A 543 -16.67 -7.18 -2.02
C THR A 543 -17.13 -6.80 -3.43
N TYR A 544 -18.11 -7.53 -3.93
CA TYR A 544 -18.70 -7.31 -5.24
C TYR A 544 -20.15 -7.80 -5.27
N GLN A 545 -20.88 -7.49 -6.32
CA GLN A 545 -22.23 -8.02 -6.54
C GLN A 545 -22.29 -8.72 -7.91
N TYR A 546 -22.90 -9.90 -7.95
CA TYR A 546 -23.15 -10.64 -9.18
C TYR A 546 -24.50 -11.36 -9.10
N GLY A 547 -25.29 -11.31 -10.19
CA GLY A 547 -26.61 -11.92 -10.22
C GLY A 547 -27.57 -11.40 -9.14
N GLY A 548 -27.43 -10.13 -8.73
CA GLY A 548 -28.23 -9.51 -7.66
C GLY A 548 -27.82 -9.89 -6.24
N LYS A 549 -26.76 -10.67 -6.06
CA LYS A 549 -26.26 -11.16 -4.76
C LYS A 549 -24.90 -10.52 -4.43
N GLN A 550 -24.77 -10.01 -3.20
CA GLN A 550 -23.48 -9.48 -2.70
C GLN A 550 -22.61 -10.61 -2.19
N TYR A 551 -21.31 -10.51 -2.50
CA TYR A 551 -20.25 -11.42 -2.07
C TYR A 551 -19.15 -10.66 -1.35
N VAL A 552 -18.49 -11.33 -0.40
CA VAL A 552 -17.28 -10.87 0.27
C VAL A 552 -16.19 -11.93 0.07
N GLY A 553 -15.01 -11.51 -0.36
CA GLY A 553 -13.91 -12.43 -0.66
C GLY A 553 -12.63 -12.07 0.08
N VAL A 554 -11.78 -13.09 0.32
CA VAL A 554 -10.45 -12.93 0.89
C VAL A 554 -9.55 -14.12 0.54
N TYR A 555 -8.25 -13.87 0.35
CA TYR A 555 -7.26 -14.92 0.28
C TYR A 555 -6.96 -15.50 1.66
N SER A 556 -6.80 -16.82 1.72
CA SER A 556 -6.31 -17.59 2.87
C SER A 556 -5.00 -18.27 2.46
N GLY A 557 -3.88 -17.71 2.88
CA GLY A 557 -2.53 -18.16 2.54
C GLY A 557 -1.52 -17.37 3.34
N ILE A 558 -1.02 -17.99 4.44
CA ILE A 558 -0.03 -17.38 5.33
C ILE A 558 1.33 -17.24 4.66
N GLY A 559 2.04 -16.17 4.94
CA GLY A 559 3.36 -15.80 4.48
C GLY A 559 3.58 -14.31 4.74
N GLY A 560 4.24 -13.64 3.81
CA GLY A 560 4.71 -12.27 4.04
C GLY A 560 5.70 -12.21 5.19
N TRP A 561 6.11 -11.03 5.61
CA TRP A 561 7.14 -10.90 6.64
C TRP A 561 6.72 -11.53 7.99
N ALA A 562 5.50 -11.32 8.44
CA ALA A 562 5.00 -11.94 9.68
C ALA A 562 4.91 -13.48 9.61
N GLY A 563 4.73 -14.05 8.44
CA GLY A 563 4.62 -15.50 8.21
C GLY A 563 5.86 -16.15 7.63
N ILE A 564 6.98 -15.43 7.47
CA ILE A 564 8.17 -15.91 6.74
C ILE A 564 8.78 -17.17 7.36
N GLY A 565 8.75 -17.30 8.67
CA GLY A 565 9.21 -18.51 9.37
C GLY A 565 8.53 -19.76 8.87
N MET A 566 7.20 -19.73 8.68
CA MET A 566 6.43 -20.86 8.14
C MET A 566 6.64 -21.02 6.63
N ALA A 567 6.59 -19.89 5.88
CA ALA A 567 6.66 -19.91 4.42
C ALA A 567 8.02 -20.38 3.89
N ALA A 568 9.12 -20.05 4.57
CA ALA A 568 10.47 -20.40 4.19
C ALA A 568 11.13 -21.49 5.08
N GLY A 569 10.42 -22.01 6.09
CA GLY A 569 10.93 -23.04 6.99
C GLY A 569 12.04 -22.56 7.93
N LEU A 570 12.02 -21.28 8.34
CA LEU A 570 13.02 -20.67 9.21
C LEU A 570 12.67 -20.93 10.69
N THR A 571 13.68 -21.11 11.55
CA THR A 571 13.50 -21.50 12.97
C THR A 571 14.22 -20.61 13.96
N GLU A 572 15.33 -19.98 13.58
CA GLU A 572 16.13 -19.14 14.46
C GLU A 572 15.49 -17.76 14.67
N SER A 573 15.53 -17.24 15.90
CA SER A 573 14.82 -16.01 16.27
C SER A 573 15.27 -14.74 15.52
N THR A 574 16.48 -14.74 14.97
CA THR A 574 17.03 -13.63 14.17
C THR A 574 16.77 -13.78 12.67
N GLU A 575 16.33 -14.96 12.24
CA GLU A 575 16.01 -15.20 10.82
C GLU A 575 14.76 -14.44 10.38
N GLY A 576 14.62 -14.31 9.05
CA GLY A 576 13.54 -13.53 8.46
C GLY A 576 13.57 -12.08 8.94
N LEU A 577 14.78 -11.52 9.07
CA LEU A 577 15.00 -10.17 9.62
C LEU A 577 14.29 -9.98 10.98
N GLY A 578 14.46 -10.99 11.87
CA GLY A 578 13.95 -10.98 13.24
C GLY A 578 12.49 -11.39 13.43
N ALA A 579 11.71 -11.52 12.37
CA ALA A 579 10.28 -11.83 12.48
C ALA A 579 10.02 -13.22 13.08
N VAL A 580 10.89 -14.21 12.81
CA VAL A 580 10.74 -15.58 13.39
C VAL A 580 10.67 -15.53 14.91
N GLY A 581 11.46 -14.68 15.56
CA GLY A 581 11.43 -14.52 17.02
C GLY A 581 10.05 -14.13 17.57
N GLY A 582 9.37 -13.19 16.91
CA GLY A 582 8.04 -12.73 17.30
C GLY A 582 6.93 -13.71 16.96
N TYR A 583 7.01 -14.38 15.82
CA TYR A 583 5.90 -15.16 15.26
C TYR A 583 6.07 -16.67 15.32
N LYS A 584 7.08 -17.20 16.05
CA LYS A 584 7.36 -18.64 16.19
C LYS A 584 6.15 -19.49 16.64
N ASP A 585 5.26 -18.92 17.41
CA ASP A 585 4.06 -19.61 17.90
C ASP A 585 2.93 -19.70 16.88
N LEU A 586 3.04 -19.00 15.74
CA LEU A 586 1.99 -18.92 14.73
C LEU A 586 1.64 -20.30 14.15
N ALA A 587 2.63 -21.19 13.98
CA ALA A 587 2.44 -22.57 13.51
C ALA A 587 1.55 -23.44 14.40
N LYS A 588 1.28 -23.02 15.65
CA LYS A 588 0.32 -23.69 16.54
C LYS A 588 -1.14 -23.39 16.16
N TYR A 589 -1.40 -22.36 15.36
CA TYR A 589 -2.73 -21.84 15.08
C TYR A 589 -3.15 -21.92 13.62
N THR A 590 -2.19 -22.05 12.71
CA THR A 590 -2.44 -22.06 11.27
C THR A 590 -1.41 -22.92 10.53
N THR A 591 -1.68 -23.21 9.25
CA THR A 591 -0.80 -23.95 8.34
C THR A 591 -0.65 -23.20 7.03
N LEU A 592 0.34 -23.56 6.21
CA LEU A 592 0.46 -23.03 4.85
C LEU A 592 -0.81 -23.30 4.04
N GLY A 593 -1.16 -22.38 3.16
CA GLY A 593 -2.31 -22.47 2.29
C GLY A 593 -2.17 -21.57 1.07
N GLY A 594 -3.17 -21.61 0.22
CA GLY A 594 -3.24 -20.79 -0.98
C GLY A 594 -4.63 -20.94 -1.60
N SER A 595 -5.62 -20.31 -1.00
CA SER A 595 -7.00 -20.41 -1.46
C SER A 595 -7.71 -19.07 -1.37
N LEU A 596 -8.60 -18.82 -2.31
CA LEU A 596 -9.58 -17.76 -2.26
C LEU A 596 -10.86 -18.30 -1.63
N PHE A 597 -11.38 -17.61 -0.62
CA PHE A 597 -12.69 -17.87 -0.03
C PHE A 597 -13.64 -16.74 -0.39
N VAL A 598 -14.84 -17.10 -0.85
CA VAL A 598 -15.91 -16.18 -1.18
C VAL A 598 -17.14 -16.53 -0.38
N PHE A 599 -17.72 -15.56 0.30
CA PHE A 599 -18.85 -15.67 1.20
C PHE A 599 -20.07 -14.93 0.66
N ALA A 600 -21.25 -15.43 0.97
CA ALA A 600 -22.53 -14.78 0.67
C ALA A 600 -23.59 -15.14 1.71
N LEU A 601 -24.70 -14.41 1.73
CA LEU A 601 -25.89 -14.82 2.46
C LEU A 601 -26.51 -16.07 1.81
N PRO A 602 -27.18 -16.96 2.57
CA PRO A 602 -27.94 -18.06 2.00
C PRO A 602 -29.06 -17.52 1.11
N ASP A 603 -29.49 -18.32 0.13
CA ASP A 603 -30.62 -17.98 -0.72
C ASP A 603 -31.90 -17.95 0.13
N SER A 604 -32.73 -16.92 -0.07
CA SER A 604 -34.03 -16.82 0.60
C SER A 604 -34.94 -17.95 0.07
N GLY A 605 -35.12 -19.02 0.87
CA GLY A 605 -36.07 -20.10 0.61
C GLY A 605 -35.50 -21.48 0.25
N GLY A 606 -34.17 -21.68 0.29
CA GLY A 606 -33.54 -22.98 0.06
C GLY A 606 -33.15 -23.69 1.35
N THR A 607 -33.68 -24.87 1.59
CA THR A 607 -33.05 -25.88 2.45
C THR A 607 -31.64 -26.14 1.88
N PRO A 608 -30.57 -26.29 2.71
CA PRO A 608 -29.23 -26.59 2.19
C PRO A 608 -29.29 -27.86 1.37
N THR A 609 -29.16 -27.75 0.06
CA THR A 609 -28.88 -28.90 -0.78
C THR A 609 -27.44 -29.32 -0.48
N ALA A 610 -27.30 -30.46 0.18
CA ALA A 610 -26.01 -31.09 0.31
C ALA A 610 -25.42 -31.24 -1.10
N MET A 611 -24.25 -30.65 -1.34
CA MET A 611 -23.50 -30.93 -2.56
C MET A 611 -23.01 -32.37 -2.46
N ASN A 612 -23.48 -33.22 -3.35
CA ASN A 612 -22.94 -34.56 -3.59
C ASN A 612 -21.57 -34.46 -4.24
#